data_cb3b0952c16a18a136a94974c69fb76c
#
_entry.id   cb3b0952c16a18a136a94974c69fb76c
#
_cell.length_a   1.000
_cell.length_b   1.000
_cell.length_c   1.000
_cell.angle_alpha   90.00
_cell.angle_beta   90.00
_cell.angle_gamma   90.00
#
_symmetry.space_group_name_H-M   'P 1'
#
loop_
_entity.id
_entity.type
_entity.pdbx_description
1 polymer ?
#
loop_
_entity_poly.entity_id
_entity_poly.type
_entity_poly.pdbx_seq_one_letter_code
_entity_poly.pdbx_strand_id
1 'polypeptide(L)'
;GIDLSGGEKQKLAITRALYKGGSIFILDEPTSALAPKSEAEIYSQFEKYTNGKMTVYISHRMSSATLCDKVLVLKEGKVIDFDNHKELIKNKDSLYYKMFMAQAENYAE
;
A
#
# COMPACT_ATOMS: atom_id res chain seq x y z
N GLY A 1 15.05 -13.94 -22.83
CA GLY A 1 14.90 -13.82 -21.41
C GLY A 1 13.69 -14.55 -20.88
N ILE A 2 13.68 -14.84 -19.60
CA ILE A 2 12.55 -15.48 -18.94
C ILE A 2 11.49 -14.42 -18.64
N ASP A 3 10.27 -14.66 -19.07
CA ASP A 3 9.15 -13.77 -18.73
C ASP A 3 8.73 -14.02 -17.29
N LEU A 4 8.84 -12.99 -16.47
CA LEU A 4 8.43 -13.04 -15.08
C LEU A 4 6.97 -12.62 -14.95
N SER A 5 6.25 -13.21 -13.99
CA SER A 5 4.90 -12.77 -13.64
C SER A 5 4.96 -11.35 -13.07
N GLY A 6 3.81 -10.64 -13.04
CA GLY A 6 3.73 -9.31 -12.45
C GLY A 6 4.21 -9.27 -11.01
N GLY A 7 3.82 -10.29 -10.20
CA GLY A 7 4.26 -10.39 -8.82
C GLY A 7 5.76 -10.64 -8.67
N GLU A 8 6.32 -11.46 -9.54
CA GLU A 8 7.76 -11.73 -9.52
C GLU A 8 8.57 -10.48 -9.88
N LYS A 9 8.10 -9.71 -10.89
CA LYS A 9 8.74 -8.45 -11.28
C LYS A 9 8.71 -7.44 -10.13
N GLN A 10 7.61 -7.37 -9.39
CA GLN A 10 7.49 -6.48 -8.24
C GLN A 10 8.44 -6.90 -7.12
N LYS A 11 8.53 -8.18 -6.81
CA LYS A 11 9.46 -8.70 -5.81
C LYS A 11 10.91 -8.39 -6.18
N LEU A 12 11.25 -8.51 -7.44
CA LEU A 12 12.59 -8.20 -7.93
C LEU A 12 12.90 -6.71 -7.77
N ALA A 13 11.96 -5.83 -8.13
CA ALA A 13 12.13 -4.39 -8.00
C ALA A 13 12.32 -3.99 -6.54
N ILE A 14 11.57 -4.57 -5.63
CA ILE A 14 11.67 -4.32 -4.19
C ILE A 14 13.02 -4.80 -3.65
N THR A 15 13.46 -5.98 -4.06
CA THR A 15 14.76 -6.51 -3.68
C THR A 15 15.89 -5.56 -4.08
N ARG A 16 15.81 -5.00 -5.28
CA ARG A 16 16.79 -4.01 -5.75
C ARG A 16 16.78 -2.74 -4.90
N ALA A 17 15.59 -2.24 -4.54
CA ALA A 17 15.45 -1.06 -3.69
C ALA A 17 16.07 -1.30 -2.30
N LEU A 18 15.83 -2.44 -1.72
CA LEU A 18 16.39 -2.82 -0.41
C LEU A 18 17.90 -2.98 -0.47
N TYR A 19 18.40 -3.54 -1.55
CA TYR A 19 19.84 -3.76 -1.75
C TYR A 19 20.63 -2.43 -1.78
N LYS A 20 20.02 -1.37 -2.29
CA LYS A 20 20.66 -0.05 -2.34
C LYS A 20 20.81 0.60 -0.98
N GLY A 21 20.15 0.10 0.05
CA GLY A 21 20.36 0.53 1.43
C GLY A 21 19.90 1.95 1.75
N GLY A 22 18.84 2.44 1.12
CA GLY A 22 18.30 3.77 1.39
C GLY A 22 17.74 3.90 2.80
N SER A 23 17.59 5.13 3.29
CA SER A 23 16.96 5.44 4.58
C SER A 23 15.44 5.53 4.49
N ILE A 24 14.93 5.87 3.32
CA ILE A 24 13.49 5.98 3.04
C ILE A 24 13.22 5.15 1.80
N PHE A 25 12.19 4.32 1.88
CA PHE A 25 11.75 3.50 0.75
C PHE A 25 10.43 4.05 0.21
N ILE A 26 10.36 4.24 -1.11
CA ILE A 26 9.13 4.65 -1.79
C ILE A 26 8.76 3.54 -2.76
N LEU A 27 7.61 2.92 -2.56
CA LEU A 27 7.11 1.83 -3.37
C LEU A 27 5.80 2.26 -4.04
N ASP A 28 5.84 2.34 -5.37
CA ASP A 28 4.69 2.78 -6.17
C ASP A 28 3.92 1.57 -6.68
N GLU A 29 2.69 1.42 -6.20
CA GLU A 29 1.81 0.29 -6.54
C GLU A 29 2.50 -1.08 -6.40
N PRO A 30 3.18 -1.35 -5.25
CA PRO A 30 4.06 -2.54 -5.16
C PRO A 30 3.31 -3.87 -5.24
N THR A 31 2.01 -3.87 -4.97
CA THR A 31 1.21 -5.09 -4.94
C THR A 31 0.06 -5.10 -5.94
N SER A 32 0.08 -4.20 -6.91
CA SER A 32 -1.03 -4.03 -7.86
C SER A 32 -1.36 -5.30 -8.66
N ALA A 33 -0.39 -6.17 -8.89
CA ALA A 33 -0.57 -7.41 -9.63
C ALA A 33 -0.92 -8.61 -8.74
N LEU A 34 -1.06 -8.41 -7.43
CA LEU A 34 -1.26 -9.49 -6.47
C LEU A 34 -2.71 -9.56 -5.97
N ALA A 35 -3.15 -10.78 -5.62
CA ALA A 35 -4.41 -10.98 -4.91
C ALA A 35 -4.31 -10.38 -3.48
N PRO A 36 -5.44 -9.95 -2.87
CA PRO A 36 -5.40 -9.32 -1.54
C PRO A 36 -4.72 -10.15 -0.46
N LYS A 37 -4.87 -11.47 -0.48
CA LYS A 37 -4.22 -12.35 0.49
C LYS A 37 -2.69 -12.32 0.35
N SER A 38 -2.19 -12.39 -0.89
CA SER A 38 -0.76 -12.31 -1.17
C SER A 38 -0.21 -10.93 -0.85
N GLU A 39 -1.02 -9.90 -1.02
CA GLU A 39 -0.66 -8.52 -0.67
C GLU A 39 -0.30 -8.38 0.80
N ALA A 40 -1.14 -8.92 1.71
CA ALA A 40 -0.87 -8.86 3.14
C ALA A 40 0.45 -9.54 3.51
N GLU A 41 0.74 -10.69 2.90
CA GLU A 41 2.00 -11.40 3.12
C GLU A 41 3.21 -10.58 2.67
N ILE A 42 3.09 -9.91 1.53
CA ILE A 42 4.17 -9.09 0.98
C ILE A 42 4.42 -7.87 1.87
N TYR A 43 3.38 -7.19 2.35
CA TYR A 43 3.56 -6.04 3.26
C TYR A 43 4.21 -6.46 4.58
N SER A 44 3.87 -7.64 5.10
CA SER A 44 4.54 -8.20 6.27
C SER A 44 6.04 -8.38 6.03
N GLN A 45 6.41 -8.87 4.85
CA GLN A 45 7.82 -9.05 4.48
C GLN A 45 8.54 -7.70 4.34
N PHE A 46 7.87 -6.70 3.77
CA PHE A 46 8.43 -5.34 3.64
C PHE A 46 8.79 -4.79 5.01
N GLU A 47 7.91 -4.96 5.99
CA GLU A 47 8.12 -4.49 7.35
C GLU A 47 9.40 -5.09 7.94
N LYS A 48 9.63 -6.39 7.73
CA LYS A 48 10.84 -7.07 8.18
C LYS A 48 12.09 -6.55 7.48
N TYR A 49 12.04 -6.38 6.16
CA TYR A 49 13.19 -5.97 5.37
C TYR A 49 13.58 -4.53 5.59
N THR A 50 12.62 -3.64 5.81
CA THR A 50 12.90 -2.24 6.05
C THR A 50 13.39 -1.96 7.46
N ASN A 51 13.18 -2.90 8.37
CA ASN A 51 13.70 -2.87 9.73
C ASN A 51 13.47 -1.54 10.45
N GLY A 52 12.22 -1.09 10.45
CA GLY A 52 11.83 0.15 11.11
C GLY A 52 12.14 1.43 10.34
N LYS A 53 12.69 1.33 9.16
CA LYS A 53 12.91 2.50 8.30
C LYS A 53 11.60 3.00 7.73
N MET A 54 11.54 4.30 7.44
CA MET A 54 10.35 4.91 6.86
C MET A 54 10.06 4.33 5.47
N THR A 55 8.82 3.88 5.26
CA THR A 55 8.39 3.34 3.99
C THR A 55 7.10 4.04 3.55
N VAL A 56 7.09 4.53 2.31
CA VAL A 56 5.93 5.17 1.71
C VAL A 56 5.38 4.25 0.62
N TYR A 57 4.12 3.87 0.76
CA TYR A 57 3.43 3.07 -0.25
C TYR A 57 2.46 3.96 -1.01
N ILE A 58 2.62 4.02 -2.32
CA ILE A 58 1.69 4.73 -3.20
C ILE A 58 0.75 3.71 -3.80
N SER A 59 -0.53 3.77 -3.47
CA SER A 59 -1.50 2.80 -3.93
C SER A 59 -2.90 3.40 -3.99
N HIS A 60 -3.70 2.88 -4.91
CA HIS A 60 -5.14 3.15 -4.95
C HIS A 60 -5.96 1.98 -4.38
N ARG A 61 -5.30 0.95 -3.85
CA ARG A 61 -5.95 -0.20 -3.21
C ARG A 61 -6.13 0.11 -1.72
N MET A 62 -7.39 0.23 -1.31
CA MET A 62 -7.70 0.60 0.07
C MET A 62 -7.32 -0.48 1.08
N SER A 63 -7.25 -1.74 0.64
CA SER A 63 -6.81 -2.84 1.50
C SER A 63 -5.38 -2.63 2.03
N SER A 64 -4.50 -2.03 1.23
CA SER A 64 -3.13 -1.75 1.67
C SER A 64 -3.07 -0.66 2.75
N ALA A 65 -4.02 0.26 2.73
CA ALA A 65 -4.07 1.34 3.72
C ALA A 65 -4.28 0.83 5.15
N THR A 66 -4.98 -0.29 5.32
CA THR A 66 -5.23 -0.89 6.63
C THR A 66 -3.96 -1.43 7.28
N LEU A 67 -2.92 -1.68 6.48
CA LEU A 67 -1.66 -2.26 6.93
C LEU A 67 -0.61 -1.20 7.28
N CYS A 68 -0.89 0.07 7.05
CA CYS A 68 0.03 1.17 7.26
C CYS A 68 -0.23 1.87 8.59
N ASP A 69 0.81 2.47 9.16
CA ASP A 69 0.71 3.25 10.40
C ASP A 69 -0.07 4.55 10.19
N LYS A 70 0.13 5.18 9.05
CA LYS A 70 -0.54 6.42 8.67
C LYS A 70 -0.93 6.39 7.20
N VAL A 71 -2.03 7.04 6.88
CA VAL A 71 -2.53 7.17 5.53
C VAL A 71 -2.66 8.64 5.18
N LEU A 72 -2.08 9.03 4.07
CA LEU A 72 -2.19 10.38 3.54
C LEU A 72 -3.13 10.33 2.33
N VAL A 73 -4.22 11.09 2.38
CA VAL A 73 -5.22 11.11 1.32
C VAL A 73 -5.06 12.37 0.50
N LEU A 74 -4.84 12.19 -0.81
CA LEU A 74 -4.67 13.30 -1.75
C LEU A 74 -5.87 13.41 -2.69
N LYS A 75 -6.26 14.65 -2.97
CA LYS A 75 -7.26 14.95 -3.98
C LYS A 75 -6.88 16.25 -4.68
N GLU A 76 -6.81 16.20 -6.00
CA GLU A 76 -6.47 17.37 -6.82
C GLU A 76 -5.18 18.06 -6.35
N GLY A 77 -4.16 17.27 -6.01
CA GLY A 77 -2.88 17.76 -5.58
C GLY A 77 -2.84 18.29 -4.15
N LYS A 78 -3.91 18.15 -3.39
CA LYS A 78 -3.99 18.64 -2.02
C LYS A 78 -4.17 17.50 -1.02
N VAL A 79 -3.58 17.66 0.16
CA VAL A 79 -3.79 16.73 1.27
C VAL A 79 -5.14 17.06 1.91
N ILE A 80 -6.08 16.12 1.86
CA ILE A 80 -7.41 16.30 2.46
C ILE A 80 -7.58 15.56 3.77
N ASP A 81 -6.75 14.53 4.02
CA ASP A 81 -6.74 13.77 5.26
C ASP A 81 -5.36 13.19 5.52
N PHE A 82 -5.03 13.04 6.80
CA PHE A 82 -3.80 12.39 7.23
C PHE A 82 -3.99 11.83 8.63
N ASP A 83 -4.18 10.50 8.73
CA ASP A 83 -4.33 9.80 10.00
C ASP A 83 -4.22 8.30 9.76
N ASN A 84 -4.39 7.50 10.82
CA ASN A 84 -4.44 6.06 10.68
C ASN A 84 -5.81 5.62 10.13
N HIS A 85 -5.87 4.39 9.63
CA HIS A 85 -7.10 3.83 9.06
C HIS A 85 -8.28 3.90 10.04
N LYS A 86 -8.07 3.55 11.30
CA LYS A 86 -9.15 3.53 12.30
C LYS A 86 -9.81 4.89 12.48
N GLU A 87 -9.00 5.94 12.50
CA GLU A 87 -9.51 7.30 12.65
C GLU A 87 -10.19 7.79 11.36
N LEU A 88 -9.59 7.52 10.21
CA LEU A 88 -10.14 7.96 8.93
C LEU A 88 -11.50 7.34 8.64
N ILE A 89 -11.70 6.07 8.99
CA ILE A 89 -12.94 5.36 8.69
C ILE A 89 -14.11 5.79 9.57
N LYS A 90 -13.85 6.49 10.67
CA LYS A 90 -14.90 7.01 11.55
C LYS A 90 -15.74 8.11 10.89
N ASN A 91 -15.14 8.87 9.98
CA ASN A 91 -15.85 9.92 9.27
C ASN A 91 -16.49 9.37 8.00
N LYS A 92 -17.79 9.04 8.10
CA LYS A 92 -18.55 8.43 7.01
C LYS A 92 -18.77 9.36 5.82
N ASP A 93 -18.57 10.67 6.01
CA ASP A 93 -18.71 11.66 4.94
C ASP A 93 -17.39 11.88 4.18
N SER A 94 -16.28 11.30 4.66
CA SER A 94 -14.97 11.49 4.05
C SER A 94 -14.84 10.75 2.73
N LEU A 95 -13.98 11.27 1.85
CA LEU A 95 -13.61 10.58 0.62
C LEU A 95 -12.99 9.22 0.91
N TYR A 96 -12.16 9.14 1.95
CA TYR A 96 -11.51 7.89 2.35
C TYR A 96 -12.53 6.79 2.65
N TYR A 97 -13.53 7.10 3.47
CA TYR A 97 -14.58 6.14 3.82
C TYR A 97 -15.34 5.66 2.57
N LYS A 98 -15.72 6.59 1.71
CA LYS A 98 -16.47 6.26 0.48
C LYS A 98 -15.66 5.36 -0.44
N MET A 99 -14.38 5.65 -0.61
CA MET A 99 -13.49 4.83 -1.43
C MET A 99 -13.27 3.45 -0.82
N PHE A 100 -13.07 3.40 0.49
CA PHE A 100 -12.86 2.14 1.20
C PHE A 100 -14.06 1.22 1.05
N MET A 101 -15.27 1.74 1.30
CA MET A 101 -16.49 0.94 1.21
C MET A 101 -16.77 0.49 -0.21
N ALA A 102 -16.53 1.35 -1.19
CA ALA A 102 -16.72 0.99 -2.60
C ALA A 102 -15.82 -0.18 -3.02
N GLN A 103 -14.57 -0.18 -2.59
CA GLN A 103 -13.65 -1.29 -2.89
C GLN A 103 -13.96 -2.54 -2.08
N ALA A 104 -14.39 -2.39 -0.83
CA ALA A 104 -14.75 -3.52 0.03
C ALA A 104 -15.91 -4.32 -0.58
N GLU A 105 -16.87 -3.67 -1.18
CA GLU A 105 -17.98 -4.33 -1.86
C GLU A 105 -17.49 -5.23 -3.01
N ASN A 106 -16.45 -4.81 -3.72
CA ASN A 106 -15.86 -5.58 -4.82
C ASN A 106 -15.10 -6.81 -4.32
N TYR A 107 -14.63 -6.82 -3.09
CA TYR A 107 -13.88 -7.93 -2.52
C TYR A 107 -14.74 -8.88 -1.67
N ALA A 108 -15.98 -8.52 -1.40
CA ALA A 108 -16.87 -9.30 -0.53
C ALA A 108 -17.54 -10.50 -1.24
N GLU A 109 -17.35 -10.65 -2.52
CA GLU A 109 -17.90 -11.77 -3.30
C GLU A 109 -17.01 -13.00 -3.26
#